data_80de814da05c8aabbc92faa8cf0c8bbe
#
_entry.id   80de814da05c8aabbc92faa8cf0c8bbe
#
_cell.length_a   1.000
_cell.length_b   1.000
_cell.length_c   1.000
_cell.angle_alpha   90.00
_cell.angle_beta   90.00
_cell.angle_gamma   90.00
#
_symmetry.space_group_name_H-M   'P 1'
#
loop_
_entity.id
_entity.type
_entity.pdbx_description
1 polymer ?
#
loop_
_entity_poly.entity_id
_entity_poly.type
_entity_poly.pdbx_seq_one_letter_code
_entity_poly.pdbx_strand_id
1 'polypeptide(L)'
;MRSHEVTKGVARAPHRSLMYAMGYLPEDLEKPLIGVVCAHNEIIPGHSHLDQIAEFVKKGVLAGGGTPMEFPAIGICDGIAMNHSGMKYPLATRELIADSIESVSMGHKFDGLVLIGNCDKIVPGMLMAAARLNIPAIYVSGGPMLAGSHKGQPSDLIKGPFEMVGQCTSGKISEEELEEIAKTSCPGCGSCAGMYTANTMNCLAEVLGMALPGNGTIPAVYGDRRALAKRAGMEIVKMVEKDIKPRDILTLESFQNAIAADMAIGGSSNTVLHLLAIAKQAQVELSLDEFDRISAYVPHISKLNPSGKHHIQQLYAAGGMDGVLKTLLDGGLINGNCINVTGATLTERLANANVFDREVIRSLDNAHSATGGIAILSGNLAPDGAVVKAAGVKPEMMVHEGPARVFNSEEEAFAAITGNQIHAGDVVVIRYEGPKGGPGMREMLSPTAAIIGAGLDTECALITDGRFSGGTAGAAIGHVSPEAAEGGPIAFIEEGDIIAIDIPNRKLELRVSEEELAKRKEGWTPKKVETFPNSYLKRYAYLVTSASTGATMRDDF
;
A
#
# COMPACT_ATOMS: atom_id res chain seq x y z
N MET A 1 -6.89 6.62 32.55
CA MET A 1 -7.09 7.37 31.28
C MET A 1 -5.99 8.42 31.15
N ARG A 2 -5.38 8.51 29.98
CA ARG A 2 -4.33 9.52 29.67
C ARG A 2 -4.89 10.93 29.67
N SER A 3 -6.15 11.08 29.24
CA SER A 3 -6.87 12.35 29.21
C SER A 3 -6.98 13.04 30.58
N HIS A 4 -6.83 12.31 31.69
CA HIS A 4 -6.81 12.88 33.01
C HIS A 4 -5.70 13.94 33.22
N GLU A 5 -4.60 13.86 32.43
CA GLU A 5 -3.55 14.89 32.46
C GLU A 5 -4.06 16.29 32.03
N VAL A 6 -5.17 16.36 31.29
CA VAL A 6 -5.76 17.63 30.81
C VAL A 6 -7.17 17.86 31.32
N THR A 7 -7.86 16.85 31.89
CA THR A 7 -9.26 17.00 32.36
C THR A 7 -9.40 17.06 33.88
N LYS A 8 -8.47 16.47 34.65
CA LYS A 8 -8.64 16.31 36.11
C LYS A 8 -7.77 17.26 36.95
N GLY A 9 -8.29 17.63 38.08
CA GLY A 9 -7.59 18.46 39.11
C GLY A 9 -7.75 19.95 38.91
N VAL A 10 -7.43 20.70 39.98
CA VAL A 10 -7.59 22.17 40.04
C VAL A 10 -6.70 22.88 39.02
N ALA A 11 -5.44 22.44 38.88
CA ALA A 11 -4.48 23.01 37.94
C ALA A 11 -4.89 22.86 36.47
N ARG A 12 -5.88 22.02 36.15
CA ARG A 12 -6.41 21.78 34.79
C ARG A 12 -7.69 22.57 34.48
N ALA A 13 -8.13 23.47 35.39
CA ALA A 13 -9.25 24.36 35.13
C ALA A 13 -9.09 25.19 33.84
N PRO A 14 -7.90 25.76 33.51
CA PRO A 14 -7.71 26.47 32.24
C PRO A 14 -7.91 25.55 30.99
N HIS A 15 -7.47 24.30 31.03
CA HIS A 15 -7.65 23.34 29.95
C HIS A 15 -9.14 23.03 29.74
N ARG A 16 -9.89 22.74 30.81
CA ARG A 16 -11.34 22.53 30.77
C ARG A 16 -12.09 23.75 30.25
N SER A 17 -11.65 24.98 30.60
CA SER A 17 -12.24 26.21 30.08
C SER A 17 -12.21 26.28 28.55
N LEU A 18 -11.11 25.83 27.93
CA LEU A 18 -11.00 25.74 26.46
C LEU A 18 -11.91 24.66 25.88
N MET A 19 -12.05 23.53 26.57
CA MET A 19 -12.97 22.47 26.16
C MET A 19 -14.44 22.91 26.25
N TYR A 20 -14.81 23.62 27.31
CA TYR A 20 -16.15 24.22 27.46
C TYR A 20 -16.44 25.25 26.36
N ALA A 21 -15.43 26.03 25.95
CA ALA A 21 -15.56 26.96 24.83
C ALA A 21 -15.89 26.26 23.47
N MET A 22 -15.55 24.98 23.32
CA MET A 22 -15.91 24.15 22.17
C MET A 22 -17.26 23.43 22.36
N GLY A 23 -17.95 23.66 23.49
CA GLY A 23 -19.28 23.08 23.76
C GLY A 23 -19.27 21.72 24.47
N TYR A 24 -18.11 21.22 24.93
CA TYR A 24 -18.07 20.00 25.74
C TYR A 24 -18.66 20.28 27.13
N LEU A 25 -19.36 19.29 27.67
CA LEU A 25 -19.95 19.35 29.00
C LEU A 25 -18.98 18.76 30.07
N PRO A 26 -19.11 19.10 31.36
CA PRO A 26 -18.34 18.45 32.41
C PRO A 26 -18.41 16.91 32.35
N GLU A 27 -19.58 16.34 32.04
CA GLU A 27 -19.85 14.92 31.94
C GLU A 27 -19.11 14.29 30.74
N ASP A 28 -18.84 15.04 29.68
CA ASP A 28 -18.07 14.55 28.53
C ASP A 28 -16.59 14.38 28.88
N LEU A 29 -16.07 15.22 29.79
CA LEU A 29 -14.67 15.18 30.22
C LEU A 29 -14.41 14.09 31.29
N GLU A 30 -15.44 13.43 31.77
CA GLU A 30 -15.34 12.25 32.64
C GLU A 30 -15.17 10.93 31.85
N LYS A 31 -15.51 10.95 30.55
CA LYS A 31 -15.45 9.81 29.64
C LYS A 31 -14.09 9.71 28.95
N PRO A 32 -13.73 8.56 28.37
CA PRO A 32 -12.56 8.46 27.52
C PRO A 32 -12.61 9.46 26.35
N LEU A 33 -11.56 10.25 26.16
CA LEU A 33 -11.42 11.14 25.02
C LEU A 33 -10.86 10.39 23.82
N ILE A 34 -11.66 10.26 22.78
CA ILE A 34 -11.32 9.49 21.58
C ILE A 34 -11.01 10.45 20.43
N GLY A 35 -9.75 10.45 19.98
CA GLY A 35 -9.34 11.16 18.77
C GLY A 35 -9.89 10.46 17.52
N VAL A 36 -10.69 11.18 16.73
CA VAL A 36 -11.20 10.72 15.44
C VAL A 36 -10.37 11.39 14.35
N VAL A 37 -9.40 10.65 13.83
CA VAL A 37 -8.48 11.15 12.80
C VAL A 37 -9.11 10.90 11.43
N CYS A 38 -9.52 11.95 10.74
CA CYS A 38 -10.21 11.84 9.47
C CYS A 38 -9.40 12.46 8.33
N ALA A 39 -9.10 11.66 7.29
CA ALA A 39 -8.40 12.14 6.10
C ALA A 39 -9.36 12.66 5.01
N HIS A 40 -10.57 13.09 5.38
CA HIS A 40 -11.52 13.70 4.45
C HIS A 40 -10.89 14.86 3.67
N ASN A 41 -11.15 14.91 2.38
CA ASN A 41 -10.82 16.02 1.49
C ASN A 41 -11.59 15.88 0.17
N GLU A 42 -11.63 16.96 -0.63
CA GLU A 42 -12.33 17.02 -1.92
C GLU A 42 -11.42 16.72 -3.12
N ILE A 43 -10.17 16.30 -2.89
CA ILE A 43 -9.16 16.07 -3.93
C ILE A 43 -8.83 14.60 -4.18
N ILE A 44 -9.40 13.68 -3.38
CA ILE A 44 -9.21 12.24 -3.50
C ILE A 44 -10.57 11.57 -3.58
N PRO A 45 -10.91 10.84 -4.67
CA PRO A 45 -12.21 10.15 -4.76
C PRO A 45 -12.49 9.20 -3.60
N GLY A 46 -11.43 8.51 -3.11
CA GLY A 46 -11.53 7.62 -1.95
C GLY A 46 -11.76 8.33 -0.62
N HIS A 47 -11.60 9.65 -0.56
CA HIS A 47 -11.69 10.44 0.67
C HIS A 47 -12.87 11.42 0.70
N SER A 48 -13.51 11.67 -0.43
CA SER A 48 -14.58 12.67 -0.58
C SER A 48 -15.82 12.42 0.28
N HIS A 49 -15.99 11.21 0.83
CA HIS A 49 -17.12 10.80 1.68
C HIS A 49 -16.69 10.41 3.11
N LEU A 50 -15.42 10.61 3.46
CA LEU A 50 -14.92 10.19 4.79
C LEU A 50 -15.49 11.04 5.94
N ASP A 51 -15.97 12.24 5.67
CA ASP A 51 -16.76 13.05 6.61
C ASP A 51 -17.98 12.28 7.10
N GLN A 52 -18.73 11.62 6.20
CA GLN A 52 -19.87 10.79 6.55
C GLN A 52 -19.45 9.58 7.39
N ILE A 53 -18.31 8.95 7.07
CA ILE A 53 -17.77 7.84 7.85
C ILE A 53 -17.39 8.33 9.25
N ALA A 54 -16.73 9.49 9.38
CA ALA A 54 -16.39 10.10 10.67
C ALA A 54 -17.64 10.37 11.53
N GLU A 55 -18.73 10.85 10.93
CA GLU A 55 -20.01 11.04 11.62
C GLU A 55 -20.56 9.72 12.21
N PHE A 56 -20.48 8.60 11.47
CA PHE A 56 -20.90 7.31 11.99
C PHE A 56 -19.96 6.77 13.08
N VAL A 57 -18.65 7.00 12.94
CA VAL A 57 -17.67 6.70 14.00
C VAL A 57 -17.99 7.49 15.28
N LYS A 58 -18.20 8.82 15.18
CA LYS A 58 -18.54 9.66 16.34
C LYS A 58 -19.83 9.20 17.04
N LYS A 59 -20.88 8.84 16.27
CA LYS A 59 -22.10 8.24 16.81
C LYS A 59 -21.81 6.91 17.52
N GLY A 60 -20.86 6.13 17.03
CA GLY A 60 -20.40 4.90 17.69
C GLY A 60 -19.68 5.18 18.99
N VAL A 61 -18.74 6.12 19.02
CA VAL A 61 -18.00 6.52 20.23
C VAL A 61 -18.96 7.00 21.32
N LEU A 62 -19.92 7.86 20.97
CA LEU A 62 -20.95 8.33 21.91
C LEU A 62 -21.81 7.18 22.46
N ALA A 63 -22.24 6.26 21.58
CA ALA A 63 -23.02 5.08 21.99
C ALA A 63 -22.20 4.11 22.86
N GLY A 64 -20.88 4.07 22.69
CA GLY A 64 -19.95 3.30 23.52
C GLY A 64 -19.59 3.96 24.85
N GLY A 65 -20.02 5.22 25.08
CA GLY A 65 -19.75 5.94 26.32
C GLY A 65 -18.44 6.76 26.32
N GLY A 66 -17.85 7.01 25.14
CA GLY A 66 -16.70 7.90 24.97
C GLY A 66 -17.08 9.29 24.47
N THR A 67 -16.12 10.22 24.47
CA THR A 67 -16.23 11.56 23.90
C THR A 67 -15.37 11.68 22.65
N PRO A 68 -15.95 11.81 21.45
CA PRO A 68 -15.19 11.92 20.21
C PRO A 68 -14.69 13.35 19.98
N MET A 69 -13.44 13.47 19.54
CA MET A 69 -12.80 14.72 19.13
C MET A 69 -12.15 14.53 17.78
N GLU A 70 -12.71 15.15 16.73
CA GLU A 70 -12.22 15.00 15.36
C GLU A 70 -11.08 15.96 15.06
N PHE A 71 -10.07 15.46 14.33
CA PHE A 71 -9.01 16.28 13.73
C PHE A 71 -8.56 15.69 12.38
N PRO A 72 -8.04 16.53 11.44
CA PRO A 72 -7.71 16.08 10.10
C PRO A 72 -6.38 15.34 10.01
N ALA A 73 -6.29 14.42 9.03
CA ALA A 73 -5.04 13.97 8.45
C ALA A 73 -4.96 14.39 6.99
N ILE A 74 -3.75 14.57 6.47
CA ILE A 74 -3.50 14.88 5.06
C ILE A 74 -3.57 13.63 4.19
N GLY A 75 -3.68 13.82 2.86
CA GLY A 75 -3.60 12.74 1.90
C GLY A 75 -3.31 13.23 0.49
N ILE A 76 -2.71 12.37 -0.33
CA ILE A 76 -2.49 12.58 -1.76
C ILE A 76 -3.04 11.36 -2.49
N CYS A 77 -3.70 11.59 -3.63
CA CYS A 77 -4.17 10.53 -4.52
C CYS A 77 -3.06 10.09 -5.45
N ASP A 78 -2.60 8.85 -5.33
CA ASP A 78 -1.58 8.29 -6.22
C ASP A 78 -2.05 8.31 -7.69
N GLY A 79 -3.31 7.98 -7.95
CA GLY A 79 -3.86 8.00 -9.31
C GLY A 79 -3.85 9.38 -9.97
N ILE A 80 -4.15 10.45 -9.23
CA ILE A 80 -4.08 11.83 -9.74
C ILE A 80 -2.62 12.30 -9.87
N ALA A 81 -1.74 11.84 -8.97
CA ALA A 81 -0.32 12.17 -9.00
C ALA A 81 0.49 11.38 -10.05
N MET A 82 -0.09 10.32 -10.62
CA MET A 82 0.57 9.42 -11.57
C MET A 82 1.05 10.16 -12.84
N ASN A 83 2.21 9.75 -13.38
CA ASN A 83 2.77 10.24 -14.64
C ASN A 83 3.17 11.72 -14.65
N HIS A 84 3.37 12.37 -13.50
CA HIS A 84 3.94 13.71 -13.40
C HIS A 84 4.72 13.89 -12.09
N SER A 85 5.39 15.03 -11.93
CA SER A 85 6.28 15.32 -10.78
C SER A 85 5.59 15.22 -9.41
N GLY A 86 4.27 15.30 -9.34
CA GLY A 86 3.47 15.10 -8.13
C GLY A 86 3.64 13.71 -7.52
N MET A 87 3.98 12.69 -8.32
CA MET A 87 4.13 11.32 -7.86
C MET A 87 5.32 11.09 -6.91
N LYS A 88 6.20 12.07 -6.75
CA LYS A 88 7.25 12.07 -5.73
C LYS A 88 6.74 12.30 -4.30
N TYR A 89 5.51 12.79 -4.13
CA TYR A 89 4.97 13.16 -2.82
C TYR A 89 4.21 12.06 -2.07
N PRO A 90 3.44 11.15 -2.71
CA PRO A 90 2.61 10.18 -1.98
C PRO A 90 3.37 9.36 -0.94
N LEU A 91 4.46 8.67 -1.30
CA LEU A 91 5.21 7.86 -0.35
C LEU A 91 5.86 8.72 0.74
N ALA A 92 6.42 9.86 0.37
CA ALA A 92 7.02 10.76 1.34
C ALA A 92 6.01 11.27 2.39
N THR A 93 4.75 11.51 1.99
CA THR A 93 3.69 11.94 2.92
C THR A 93 3.25 10.86 3.90
N ARG A 94 3.55 9.59 3.68
CA ARG A 94 3.32 8.52 4.66
C ARG A 94 3.94 8.85 6.02
N GLU A 95 5.17 9.38 6.00
CA GLU A 95 5.88 9.81 7.21
C GLU A 95 5.22 11.04 7.85
N LEU A 96 4.85 12.06 7.05
CA LEU A 96 4.15 13.25 7.56
C LEU A 96 2.81 12.90 8.21
N ILE A 97 2.08 11.93 7.65
CA ILE A 97 0.82 11.45 8.22
C ILE A 97 1.08 10.87 9.61
N ALA A 98 2.07 9.98 9.73
CA ALA A 98 2.42 9.38 11.01
C ALA A 98 2.85 10.44 12.03
N ASP A 99 3.74 11.36 11.66
CA ASP A 99 4.27 12.42 12.52
C ASP A 99 3.18 13.40 12.96
N SER A 100 2.27 13.79 12.05
CA SER A 100 1.18 14.71 12.38
C SER A 100 0.17 14.10 13.36
N ILE A 101 -0.20 12.84 13.17
CA ILE A 101 -1.10 12.11 14.06
C ILE A 101 -0.47 11.93 15.44
N GLU A 102 0.81 11.56 15.49
CA GLU A 102 1.57 11.47 16.73
C GLU A 102 1.57 12.81 17.47
N SER A 103 1.96 13.90 16.79
CA SER A 103 2.08 15.23 17.37
C SER A 103 0.77 15.71 18.01
N VAL A 104 -0.34 15.57 17.28
CA VAL A 104 -1.66 15.98 17.77
C VAL A 104 -2.10 15.09 18.94
N SER A 105 -1.92 13.76 18.82
CA SER A 105 -2.38 12.80 19.82
C SER A 105 -1.60 12.93 21.15
N MET A 106 -0.31 13.20 21.07
CA MET A 106 0.52 13.42 22.25
C MET A 106 0.27 14.78 22.90
N GLY A 107 0.01 15.80 22.09
CA GLY A 107 -0.32 17.15 22.58
C GLY A 107 -1.67 17.21 23.32
N HIS A 108 -2.68 16.49 22.83
CA HIS A 108 -4.06 16.54 23.37
C HIS A 108 -4.42 15.36 24.29
N LYS A 109 -3.51 14.39 24.48
CA LYS A 109 -3.65 13.29 25.45
C LYS A 109 -4.89 12.40 25.27
N PHE A 110 -5.21 12.02 24.04
CA PHE A 110 -6.31 11.08 23.78
C PHE A 110 -6.09 9.73 24.46
N ASP A 111 -7.19 9.10 24.90
CA ASP A 111 -7.19 7.75 25.47
C ASP A 111 -7.20 6.66 24.42
N GLY A 112 -7.77 6.95 23.24
CA GLY A 112 -7.79 6.07 22.10
C GLY A 112 -7.98 6.83 20.79
N LEU A 113 -7.72 6.16 19.64
CA LEU A 113 -7.81 6.74 18.29
C LEU A 113 -8.67 5.89 17.36
N VAL A 114 -9.51 6.54 16.56
CA VAL A 114 -10.09 5.95 15.36
C VAL A 114 -9.45 6.63 14.15
N LEU A 115 -8.80 5.85 13.30
CA LEU A 115 -8.03 6.33 12.15
C LEU A 115 -8.85 6.06 10.88
N ILE A 116 -9.27 7.11 10.17
CA ILE A 116 -10.17 7.04 9.02
C ILE A 116 -9.43 7.48 7.77
N GLY A 117 -9.10 6.51 6.91
CA GLY A 117 -8.41 6.74 5.64
C GLY A 117 -8.87 5.75 4.57
N ASN A 118 -8.33 5.84 3.36
CA ASN A 118 -8.76 4.94 2.29
C ASN A 118 -7.80 4.82 1.10
N CYS A 119 -6.73 5.63 1.01
CA CYS A 119 -5.86 5.64 -0.15
C CYS A 119 -4.45 5.14 0.19
N ASP A 120 -3.66 4.86 -0.82
CA ASP A 120 -2.44 4.05 -0.89
C ASP A 120 -1.45 4.28 0.26
N LYS A 121 -1.07 5.52 0.54
CA LYS A 121 -0.02 5.87 1.51
C LYS A 121 -0.60 6.39 2.82
N ILE A 122 -1.89 6.72 2.83
CA ILE A 122 -2.61 7.18 4.03
C ILE A 122 -2.83 6.02 5.00
N VAL A 123 -3.27 4.86 4.47
CA VAL A 123 -3.47 3.65 5.28
C VAL A 123 -2.22 3.26 6.05
N PRO A 124 -1.06 3.02 5.40
CA PRO A 124 0.16 2.66 6.13
C PRO A 124 0.65 3.78 7.04
N GLY A 125 0.53 5.06 6.66
CA GLY A 125 0.89 6.18 7.53
C GLY A 125 0.09 6.22 8.83
N MET A 126 -1.22 5.94 8.76
CA MET A 126 -2.09 5.82 9.94
C MET A 126 -1.74 4.61 10.81
N LEU A 127 -1.46 3.44 10.20
CA LEU A 127 -1.04 2.24 10.93
C LEU A 127 0.34 2.43 11.58
N MET A 128 1.26 3.13 10.92
CA MET A 128 2.55 3.54 11.52
C MET A 128 2.34 4.41 12.75
N ALA A 129 1.46 5.41 12.68
CA ALA A 129 1.13 6.26 13.82
C ALA A 129 0.55 5.45 14.98
N ALA A 130 -0.39 4.55 14.71
CA ALA A 130 -0.98 3.66 15.72
C ALA A 130 0.09 2.80 16.42
N ALA A 131 0.96 2.15 15.63
CA ALA A 131 2.03 1.30 16.13
C ALA A 131 3.05 2.07 16.99
N ARG A 132 3.43 3.29 16.54
CA ARG A 132 4.38 4.17 17.22
C ARG A 132 3.83 4.68 18.54
N LEU A 133 2.60 5.21 18.54
CA LEU A 133 1.94 5.75 19.72
C LEU A 133 1.63 4.68 20.76
N ASN A 134 1.29 3.48 20.32
CA ASN A 134 0.91 2.34 21.16
C ASN A 134 -0.14 2.69 22.24
N ILE A 135 -1.15 3.47 21.86
CA ILE A 135 -2.39 3.68 22.61
C ILE A 135 -3.51 2.95 21.88
N PRO A 136 -4.61 2.56 22.54
CA PRO A 136 -5.73 1.91 21.87
C PRO A 136 -6.08 2.60 20.57
N ALA A 137 -6.08 1.87 19.45
CA ALA A 137 -6.33 2.44 18.14
C ALA A 137 -7.01 1.42 17.21
N ILE A 138 -7.97 1.87 16.42
CA ILE A 138 -8.68 1.10 15.42
C ILE A 138 -8.69 1.83 14.08
N TYR A 139 -8.45 1.10 13.00
CA TYR A 139 -8.48 1.64 11.64
C TYR A 139 -9.83 1.41 10.97
N VAL A 140 -10.33 2.40 10.24
CA VAL A 140 -11.58 2.36 9.48
C VAL A 140 -11.34 2.84 8.05
N SER A 141 -11.56 1.96 7.09
CA SER A 141 -11.51 2.28 5.66
C SER A 141 -12.80 2.96 5.20
N GLY A 142 -12.68 3.87 4.23
CA GLY A 142 -13.84 4.40 3.50
C GLY A 142 -14.49 3.37 2.57
N GLY A 143 -13.82 2.27 2.28
CA GLY A 143 -14.27 1.20 1.37
C GLY A 143 -13.91 1.44 -0.10
N PRO A 144 -13.91 0.37 -0.91
CA PRO A 144 -13.69 0.44 -2.36
C PRO A 144 -14.88 1.05 -3.10
N MET A 145 -14.62 1.75 -4.20
CA MET A 145 -15.67 2.13 -5.15
C MET A 145 -16.18 0.89 -5.90
N LEU A 146 -17.38 1.00 -6.44
CA LEU A 146 -17.88 0.00 -7.39
C LEU A 146 -17.10 0.10 -8.70
N ALA A 147 -16.96 -1.01 -9.42
CA ALA A 147 -16.44 -0.97 -10.79
C ALA A 147 -17.37 -0.17 -11.68
N GLY A 148 -16.80 0.58 -12.61
CA GLY A 148 -17.52 1.28 -13.66
C GLY A 148 -18.00 0.36 -14.77
N SER A 149 -18.67 0.94 -15.75
CA SER A 149 -19.09 0.22 -16.94
C SER A 149 -19.12 1.16 -18.15
N HIS A 150 -18.50 0.73 -19.25
CA HIS A 150 -18.61 1.42 -20.54
C HIS A 150 -19.26 0.50 -21.56
N LYS A 151 -20.36 0.94 -22.18
CA LYS A 151 -21.13 0.15 -23.16
C LYS A 151 -21.47 -1.28 -22.68
N GLY A 152 -21.79 -1.43 -21.37
CA GLY A 152 -22.13 -2.72 -20.76
C GLY A 152 -20.94 -3.62 -20.39
N GLN A 153 -19.71 -3.19 -20.67
CA GLN A 153 -18.49 -3.90 -20.24
C GLN A 153 -17.95 -3.30 -18.94
N PRO A 154 -17.49 -4.14 -17.98
CA PRO A 154 -16.85 -3.63 -16.77
C PRO A 154 -15.62 -2.77 -17.09
N SER A 155 -15.49 -1.65 -16.40
CA SER A 155 -14.38 -0.71 -16.55
C SER A 155 -13.90 -0.25 -15.18
N ASP A 156 -12.66 0.16 -15.11
CA ASP A 156 -12.03 0.76 -13.93
C ASP A 156 -10.93 1.72 -14.37
N LEU A 157 -10.24 2.35 -13.42
CA LEU A 157 -9.23 3.35 -13.71
C LEU A 157 -8.11 2.84 -14.65
N ILE A 158 -7.68 1.59 -14.50
CA ILE A 158 -6.55 1.03 -15.28
C ILE A 158 -7.04 0.52 -16.64
N LYS A 159 -7.99 -0.42 -16.65
CA LYS A 159 -8.54 -1.01 -17.90
C LYS A 159 -9.35 -0.04 -18.73
N GLY A 160 -9.86 1.02 -18.10
CA GLY A 160 -10.50 2.12 -18.78
C GLY A 160 -9.48 3.16 -19.26
N PRO A 161 -9.44 4.38 -18.65
CA PRO A 161 -8.70 5.50 -19.23
C PRO A 161 -7.20 5.24 -19.37
N PHE A 162 -6.49 4.57 -18.43
CA PHE A 162 -5.05 4.38 -18.55
C PHE A 162 -4.65 3.51 -19.77
N GLU A 163 -5.30 2.38 -19.99
CA GLU A 163 -5.03 1.53 -21.15
C GLU A 163 -5.54 2.15 -22.46
N MET A 164 -6.67 2.88 -22.40
CA MET A 164 -7.30 3.44 -23.59
C MET A 164 -6.58 4.68 -24.14
N VAL A 165 -5.79 5.39 -23.32
CA VAL A 165 -4.90 6.47 -23.80
C VAL A 165 -4.01 5.98 -24.94
N GLY A 166 -3.39 4.81 -24.81
CA GLY A 166 -2.55 4.24 -25.86
C GLY A 166 -3.33 3.93 -27.15
N GLN A 167 -4.58 3.49 -27.04
CA GLN A 167 -5.44 3.25 -28.21
C GLN A 167 -5.87 4.56 -28.89
N CYS A 168 -6.17 5.60 -28.09
CA CYS A 168 -6.49 6.91 -28.62
C CYS A 168 -5.29 7.53 -29.34
N THR A 169 -4.10 7.50 -28.72
CA THR A 169 -2.86 8.01 -29.33
C THR A 169 -2.51 7.31 -30.65
N SER A 170 -2.81 6.00 -30.76
CA SER A 170 -2.64 5.22 -32.01
C SER A 170 -3.80 5.37 -33.01
N GLY A 171 -4.79 6.21 -32.73
CA GLY A 171 -5.94 6.47 -33.60
C GLY A 171 -6.97 5.35 -33.71
N LYS A 172 -6.95 4.38 -32.78
CA LYS A 172 -7.90 3.26 -32.75
C LYS A 172 -9.25 3.66 -32.15
N ILE A 173 -9.27 4.64 -31.24
CA ILE A 173 -10.48 5.25 -30.69
C ILE A 173 -10.35 6.77 -30.77
N SER A 174 -11.48 7.50 -30.74
CA SER A 174 -11.48 8.96 -30.74
C SER A 174 -11.25 9.54 -29.35
N GLU A 175 -10.92 10.84 -29.25
CA GLU A 175 -10.83 11.57 -27.99
C GLU A 175 -12.19 11.63 -27.27
N GLU A 176 -13.29 11.74 -28.02
CA GLU A 176 -14.65 11.73 -27.47
C GLU A 176 -14.99 10.38 -26.82
N GLU A 177 -14.61 9.27 -27.46
CA GLU A 177 -14.80 7.94 -26.89
C GLU A 177 -13.93 7.72 -25.63
N LEU A 178 -12.69 8.20 -25.64
CA LEU A 178 -11.82 8.18 -24.46
C LEU A 178 -12.43 8.95 -23.30
N GLU A 179 -12.99 10.13 -23.56
CA GLU A 179 -13.64 10.96 -22.55
C GLU A 179 -14.93 10.30 -21.98
N GLU A 180 -15.69 9.58 -22.79
CA GLU A 180 -16.83 8.78 -22.34
C GLU A 180 -16.37 7.64 -21.41
N ILE A 181 -15.30 6.94 -21.77
CA ILE A 181 -14.69 5.90 -20.94
C ILE A 181 -14.23 6.50 -19.60
N ALA A 182 -13.53 7.65 -19.62
CA ALA A 182 -13.05 8.32 -18.42
C ALA A 182 -14.20 8.67 -17.45
N LYS A 183 -15.33 9.18 -17.95
CA LYS A 183 -16.51 9.53 -17.15
C LYS A 183 -17.20 8.33 -16.50
N THR A 184 -17.07 7.14 -17.09
CA THR A 184 -17.83 5.94 -16.68
C THR A 184 -17.00 4.91 -15.91
N SER A 185 -15.66 5.04 -15.92
CA SER A 185 -14.76 4.06 -15.29
C SER A 185 -14.70 4.17 -13.76
N CYS A 186 -14.88 5.37 -13.20
CA CYS A 186 -14.87 5.61 -11.76
C CYS A 186 -16.22 6.21 -11.32
N PRO A 187 -17.24 5.38 -11.04
CA PRO A 187 -18.63 5.84 -10.94
C PRO A 187 -19.00 6.52 -9.61
N GLY A 188 -18.10 6.58 -8.63
CA GLY A 188 -18.44 7.15 -7.33
C GLY A 188 -17.26 7.25 -6.35
N CYS A 189 -17.60 7.50 -5.09
CA CYS A 189 -16.62 7.56 -4.01
C CYS A 189 -16.07 6.16 -3.65
N GLY A 190 -14.90 6.14 -3.04
CA GLY A 190 -14.21 4.93 -2.61
C GLY A 190 -12.77 4.87 -3.13
N SER A 191 -11.98 3.97 -2.58
CA SER A 191 -10.69 3.56 -3.16
C SER A 191 -10.91 2.87 -4.51
N CYS A 192 -9.85 2.59 -5.27
CA CYS A 192 -9.95 1.94 -6.57
C CYS A 192 -10.78 0.64 -6.51
N ALA A 193 -11.48 0.28 -7.60
CA ALA A 193 -12.33 -0.91 -7.64
C ALA A 193 -11.55 -2.24 -7.65
N GLY A 194 -10.27 -2.23 -8.09
CA GLY A 194 -9.40 -3.41 -8.18
C GLY A 194 -8.50 -3.62 -6.95
N MET A 195 -7.73 -4.71 -6.96
CA MET A 195 -6.75 -5.05 -5.93
C MET A 195 -5.42 -4.30 -6.20
N TYR A 196 -5.49 -2.98 -6.08
CA TYR A 196 -4.34 -2.08 -6.09
C TYR A 196 -3.87 -1.81 -4.66
N THR A 197 -2.90 -0.93 -4.48
CA THR A 197 -2.26 -0.70 -3.18
C THR A 197 -3.25 -0.29 -2.08
N ALA A 198 -4.19 0.63 -2.38
CA ALA A 198 -5.19 1.08 -1.40
C ALA A 198 -6.01 -0.08 -0.83
N ASN A 199 -6.60 -0.90 -1.71
CA ASN A 199 -7.43 -2.02 -1.27
C ASN A 199 -6.61 -3.14 -0.64
N THR A 200 -5.40 -3.40 -1.15
CA THR A 200 -4.51 -4.36 -0.50
C THR A 200 -4.23 -3.92 0.94
N MET A 201 -3.82 -2.68 1.17
CA MET A 201 -3.54 -2.20 2.52
C MET A 201 -4.79 -2.13 3.41
N ASN A 202 -5.97 -1.80 2.86
CA ASN A 202 -7.24 -1.85 3.59
C ASN A 202 -7.61 -3.29 4.02
N CYS A 203 -7.36 -4.28 3.17
CA CYS A 203 -7.50 -5.70 3.49
C CYS A 203 -6.46 -6.14 4.53
N LEU A 204 -5.19 -5.75 4.36
CA LEU A 204 -4.13 -6.13 5.29
C LEU A 204 -4.27 -5.48 6.67
N ALA A 205 -4.84 -4.27 6.77
CA ALA A 205 -5.20 -3.68 8.06
C ALA A 205 -6.18 -4.56 8.85
N GLU A 206 -7.10 -5.21 8.15
CA GLU A 206 -8.04 -6.19 8.71
C GLU A 206 -7.35 -7.50 9.10
N VAL A 207 -6.42 -7.99 8.27
CA VAL A 207 -5.64 -9.22 8.53
C VAL A 207 -4.68 -9.05 9.70
N LEU A 208 -3.99 -7.90 9.76
CA LEU A 208 -3.14 -7.52 10.90
C LEU A 208 -3.91 -7.43 12.24
N GLY A 209 -5.24 -7.41 12.19
CA GLY A 209 -6.09 -7.28 13.37
C GLY A 209 -6.40 -5.85 13.78
N MET A 210 -5.93 -4.83 13.05
CA MET A 210 -6.11 -3.40 13.37
C MET A 210 -7.45 -2.81 12.93
N ALA A 211 -8.30 -3.60 12.26
CA ALA A 211 -9.61 -3.21 11.77
C ALA A 211 -10.65 -4.31 11.98
N LEU A 212 -11.92 -3.94 11.97
CA LEU A 212 -13.04 -4.91 12.04
C LEU A 212 -13.19 -5.69 10.72
N PRO A 213 -13.75 -6.92 10.76
CA PRO A 213 -14.06 -7.72 9.58
C PRO A 213 -14.88 -6.96 8.54
N GLY A 214 -14.52 -7.11 7.26
CA GLY A 214 -15.13 -6.41 6.15
C GLY A 214 -14.55 -5.01 5.87
N ASN A 215 -13.57 -4.58 6.68
CA ASN A 215 -12.93 -3.26 6.51
C ASN A 215 -12.39 -3.05 5.10
N GLY A 216 -11.70 -4.04 4.53
CA GLY A 216 -11.08 -3.93 3.21
C GLY A 216 -12.03 -4.13 2.04
N THR A 217 -13.18 -4.78 2.24
CA THR A 217 -13.98 -5.30 1.11
C THR A 217 -15.39 -4.74 0.99
N ILE A 218 -16.04 -4.28 2.07
CA ILE A 218 -17.38 -3.68 2.00
C ILE A 218 -17.31 -2.43 1.10
N PRO A 219 -18.11 -2.33 0.01
CA PRO A 219 -18.12 -1.15 -0.86
C PRO A 219 -18.49 0.15 -0.12
N ALA A 220 -17.88 1.26 -0.54
CA ALA A 220 -18.05 2.58 0.07
C ALA A 220 -19.51 3.03 0.19
N VAL A 221 -20.32 2.71 -0.81
CA VAL A 221 -21.74 3.14 -0.92
C VAL A 221 -22.72 2.24 -0.18
N TYR A 222 -22.27 1.10 0.38
CA TYR A 222 -23.16 0.15 1.07
C TYR A 222 -23.51 0.61 2.49
N GLY A 223 -24.73 0.30 2.94
CA GLY A 223 -25.17 0.55 4.32
C GLY A 223 -24.26 -0.10 5.37
N ASP A 224 -23.76 -1.29 5.05
CA ASP A 224 -22.82 -2.04 5.92
C ASP A 224 -21.52 -1.28 6.20
N ARG A 225 -21.03 -0.43 5.27
CA ARG A 225 -19.87 0.43 5.48
C ARG A 225 -20.11 1.42 6.64
N ARG A 226 -21.30 2.03 6.67
CA ARG A 226 -21.71 2.95 7.75
C ARG A 226 -21.91 2.21 9.08
N ALA A 227 -22.50 1.01 9.02
CA ALA A 227 -22.68 0.17 10.19
C ALA A 227 -21.33 -0.25 10.80
N LEU A 228 -20.35 -0.63 9.97
CA LEU A 228 -18.98 -0.96 10.38
C LEU A 228 -18.30 0.25 11.04
N ALA A 229 -18.40 1.44 10.46
CA ALA A 229 -17.85 2.67 11.03
C ALA A 229 -18.43 2.94 12.43
N LYS A 230 -19.74 2.78 12.61
CA LYS A 230 -20.38 2.93 13.92
C LYS A 230 -19.90 1.87 14.92
N ARG A 231 -19.77 0.62 14.49
CA ARG A 231 -19.23 -0.46 15.34
C ARG A 231 -17.79 -0.18 15.78
N ALA A 232 -16.94 0.31 14.88
CA ALA A 232 -15.57 0.68 15.21
C ALA A 232 -15.51 1.79 16.27
N GLY A 233 -16.42 2.78 16.18
CA GLY A 233 -16.56 3.82 17.22
C GLY A 233 -17.00 3.27 18.58
N MET A 234 -17.84 2.23 18.62
CA MET A 234 -18.16 1.55 19.88
C MET A 234 -17.00 0.70 20.40
N GLU A 235 -16.26 0.05 19.50
CA GLU A 235 -15.19 -0.88 19.85
C GLU A 235 -13.97 -0.17 20.43
N ILE A 236 -13.60 1.04 19.92
CA ILE A 236 -12.47 1.80 20.47
C ILE A 236 -12.65 2.11 21.96
N VAL A 237 -13.86 2.36 22.42
CA VAL A 237 -14.13 2.61 23.83
C VAL A 237 -13.85 1.37 24.66
N LYS A 238 -14.27 0.19 24.19
CA LYS A 238 -13.96 -1.09 24.85
C LYS A 238 -12.45 -1.42 24.81
N MET A 239 -11.75 -1.07 23.73
CA MET A 239 -10.30 -1.22 23.67
C MET A 239 -9.60 -0.38 24.75
N VAL A 240 -10.07 0.85 24.98
CA VAL A 240 -9.57 1.70 26.07
C VAL A 240 -9.85 1.07 27.43
N GLU A 241 -11.04 0.53 27.66
CA GLU A 241 -11.41 -0.15 28.91
C GLU A 241 -10.56 -1.40 29.18
N LYS A 242 -10.27 -2.17 28.10
CA LYS A 242 -9.49 -3.41 28.16
C LYS A 242 -7.98 -3.19 28.05
N ASP A 243 -7.54 -1.96 27.79
CA ASP A 243 -6.14 -1.56 27.51
C ASP A 243 -5.50 -2.36 26.33
N ILE A 244 -6.30 -2.68 25.30
CA ILE A 244 -5.79 -3.37 24.09
C ILE A 244 -5.09 -2.35 23.22
N LYS A 245 -3.80 -2.55 22.96
CA LYS A 245 -2.93 -1.62 22.23
C LYS A 245 -2.45 -2.20 20.90
N PRO A 246 -2.05 -1.36 19.94
CA PRO A 246 -1.54 -1.82 18.65
C PRO A 246 -0.42 -2.85 18.74
N ARG A 247 0.53 -2.72 19.67
CA ARG A 247 1.65 -3.68 19.79
C ARG A 247 1.27 -5.00 20.43
N ASP A 248 0.09 -5.10 21.07
CA ASP A 248 -0.47 -6.38 21.50
C ASP A 248 -1.02 -7.18 20.30
N ILE A 249 -1.40 -6.48 19.22
CA ILE A 249 -1.99 -7.02 18.00
C ILE A 249 -0.92 -7.22 16.92
N LEU A 250 -0.05 -6.25 16.73
CA LEU A 250 0.99 -6.21 15.69
C LEU A 250 2.21 -7.02 16.13
N THR A 251 2.09 -8.34 16.12
CA THR A 251 3.16 -9.30 16.41
C THR A 251 3.78 -9.82 15.12
N LEU A 252 4.93 -10.50 15.20
CA LEU A 252 5.56 -11.13 14.04
C LEU A 252 4.58 -12.06 13.32
N GLU A 253 3.81 -12.86 14.07
CA GLU A 253 2.83 -13.79 13.52
C GLU A 253 1.69 -13.06 12.79
N SER A 254 1.26 -11.89 13.26
CA SER A 254 0.23 -11.10 12.57
C SER A 254 0.77 -10.51 11.26
N PHE A 255 2.05 -10.12 11.20
CA PHE A 255 2.70 -9.74 9.95
C PHE A 255 2.88 -10.93 9.00
N GLN A 256 3.25 -12.10 9.51
CA GLN A 256 3.31 -13.34 8.70
C GLN A 256 1.93 -13.70 8.11
N ASN A 257 0.86 -13.58 8.90
CA ASN A 257 -0.50 -13.74 8.40
C ASN A 257 -0.86 -12.71 7.31
N ALA A 258 -0.44 -11.45 7.50
CA ALA A 258 -0.67 -10.40 6.50
C ALA A 258 0.07 -10.68 5.20
N ILE A 259 1.33 -11.11 5.26
CA ILE A 259 2.12 -11.53 4.10
C ILE A 259 1.45 -12.72 3.41
N ALA A 260 1.02 -13.76 4.16
CA ALA A 260 0.33 -14.92 3.60
C ALA A 260 -0.97 -14.53 2.89
N ALA A 261 -1.77 -13.64 3.48
CA ALA A 261 -2.98 -13.14 2.84
C ALA A 261 -2.68 -12.32 1.57
N ASP A 262 -1.63 -11.49 1.58
CA ASP A 262 -1.17 -10.71 0.43
C ASP A 262 -0.76 -11.62 -0.73
N MET A 263 0.01 -12.69 -0.45
CA MET A 263 0.37 -13.71 -1.42
C MET A 263 -0.85 -14.42 -2.01
N ALA A 264 -1.83 -14.73 -1.16
CA ALA A 264 -3.05 -15.46 -1.54
C ALA A 264 -4.00 -14.65 -2.42
N ILE A 265 -4.05 -13.32 -2.26
CA ILE A 265 -4.90 -12.42 -3.05
C ILE A 265 -4.19 -11.75 -4.23
N GLY A 266 -2.88 -11.99 -4.40
CA GLY A 266 -2.08 -11.35 -5.43
C GLY A 266 -2.07 -9.83 -5.30
N GLY A 267 -1.78 -9.33 -4.10
CA GLY A 267 -1.82 -7.92 -3.77
C GLY A 267 -0.75 -7.07 -4.45
N SER A 268 -0.54 -5.86 -3.97
CA SER A 268 0.40 -4.89 -4.53
C SER A 268 1.82 -5.11 -4.00
N SER A 269 2.83 -5.03 -4.86
CA SER A 269 4.25 -5.03 -4.43
C SER A 269 4.60 -3.89 -3.46
N ASN A 270 3.82 -2.82 -3.44
CA ASN A 270 3.97 -1.72 -2.46
C ASN A 270 3.79 -2.17 -1.00
N THR A 271 3.06 -3.27 -0.76
CA THR A 271 2.84 -3.82 0.59
C THR A 271 4.14 -4.22 1.27
N VAL A 272 5.13 -4.66 0.51
CA VAL A 272 6.47 -4.97 1.04
C VAL A 272 7.04 -3.76 1.77
N LEU A 273 7.04 -2.58 1.13
CA LEU A 273 7.48 -1.33 1.79
C LEU A 273 6.63 -0.98 3.01
N HIS A 274 5.32 -1.15 2.88
CA HIS A 274 4.40 -0.68 3.91
C HIS A 274 4.38 -1.58 5.14
N LEU A 275 4.42 -2.90 4.97
CA LEU A 275 4.50 -3.84 6.09
C LEU A 275 5.83 -3.70 6.85
N LEU A 276 6.97 -3.54 6.14
CA LEU A 276 8.27 -3.25 6.77
C LEU A 276 8.22 -1.97 7.59
N ALA A 277 7.62 -0.90 7.04
CA ALA A 277 7.51 0.39 7.73
C ALA A 277 6.61 0.31 8.98
N ILE A 278 5.49 -0.39 8.91
CA ILE A 278 4.58 -0.60 10.06
C ILE A 278 5.26 -1.47 11.11
N ALA A 279 5.93 -2.55 10.71
CA ALA A 279 6.66 -3.45 11.60
C ALA A 279 7.76 -2.71 12.38
N LYS A 280 8.53 -1.84 11.70
CA LYS A 280 9.52 -0.97 12.36
C LYS A 280 8.89 -0.13 13.47
N GLN A 281 7.73 0.51 13.20
CA GLN A 281 7.03 1.33 14.20
C GLN A 281 6.41 0.47 15.33
N ALA A 282 6.03 -0.76 15.02
CA ALA A 282 5.55 -1.73 16.01
C ALA A 282 6.70 -2.35 16.85
N GLN A 283 7.97 -2.09 16.50
CA GLN A 283 9.16 -2.71 17.10
C GLN A 283 9.22 -4.23 16.85
N VAL A 284 8.76 -4.66 15.68
CA VAL A 284 8.81 -6.04 15.20
C VAL A 284 9.90 -6.16 14.14
N GLU A 285 10.82 -7.10 14.33
CA GLU A 285 11.84 -7.42 13.32
C GLU A 285 11.19 -8.19 12.17
N LEU A 286 11.07 -7.53 11.02
CA LEU A 286 10.55 -8.09 9.79
C LEU A 286 11.56 -7.84 8.66
N SER A 287 11.90 -8.88 7.89
CA SER A 287 12.83 -8.80 6.77
C SER A 287 12.19 -9.21 5.44
N LEU A 288 12.86 -8.92 4.33
CA LEU A 288 12.44 -9.39 3.01
C LEU A 288 12.44 -10.93 2.90
N ASP A 289 13.29 -11.62 3.67
CA ASP A 289 13.36 -13.08 3.69
C ASP A 289 12.03 -13.72 4.13
N GLU A 290 11.29 -13.05 5.04
CA GLU A 290 9.97 -13.53 5.46
C GLU A 290 8.96 -13.49 4.29
N PHE A 291 9.01 -12.45 3.45
CA PHE A 291 8.17 -12.36 2.27
C PHE A 291 8.48 -13.49 1.28
N ASP A 292 9.76 -13.74 1.02
CA ASP A 292 10.18 -14.79 0.11
C ASP A 292 9.83 -16.18 0.65
N ARG A 293 10.11 -16.44 1.92
CA ARG A 293 9.79 -17.69 2.61
C ARG A 293 8.30 -18.00 2.53
N ILE A 294 7.43 -17.03 2.84
CA ILE A 294 5.98 -17.22 2.84
C ILE A 294 5.45 -17.35 1.40
N SER A 295 5.97 -16.55 0.47
CA SER A 295 5.61 -16.63 -0.96
C SER A 295 5.87 -18.03 -1.56
N ALA A 296 6.88 -18.74 -1.08
CA ALA A 296 7.26 -20.05 -1.61
C ALA A 296 6.21 -21.14 -1.36
N TYR A 297 5.35 -21.02 -0.33
CA TYR A 297 4.40 -22.07 0.05
C TYR A 297 2.93 -21.63 0.13
N VAL A 298 2.65 -20.33 0.12
CA VAL A 298 1.26 -19.84 0.13
C VAL A 298 0.74 -19.74 -1.29
N PRO A 299 -0.31 -20.48 -1.68
CA PRO A 299 -0.82 -20.46 -3.04
C PRO A 299 -1.64 -19.20 -3.32
N HIS A 300 -1.64 -18.75 -4.59
CA HIS A 300 -2.46 -17.64 -5.07
C HIS A 300 -3.89 -18.14 -5.34
N ILE A 301 -4.85 -17.83 -4.48
CA ILE A 301 -6.22 -18.36 -4.52
C ILE A 301 -7.29 -17.37 -4.99
N SER A 302 -6.98 -16.05 -5.04
CA SER A 302 -7.95 -15.05 -5.45
C SER A 302 -7.33 -14.05 -6.44
N LYS A 303 -7.67 -14.23 -7.73
CA LYS A 303 -7.11 -13.43 -8.83
C LYS A 303 -8.06 -12.28 -9.20
N LEU A 304 -7.77 -11.10 -8.64
CA LEU A 304 -8.55 -9.89 -8.82
C LEU A 304 -7.93 -8.96 -9.87
N ASN A 305 -8.70 -7.99 -10.37
CA ASN A 305 -8.20 -6.94 -11.24
C ASN A 305 -7.01 -6.20 -10.55
N PRO A 306 -5.88 -5.90 -11.23
CA PRO A 306 -5.67 -5.99 -12.69
C PRO A 306 -5.27 -7.38 -13.20
N SER A 307 -4.83 -8.30 -12.35
CA SER A 307 -4.35 -9.63 -12.77
C SER A 307 -5.48 -10.58 -13.18
N GLY A 308 -6.72 -10.29 -12.80
CA GLY A 308 -7.92 -11.09 -13.11
C GLY A 308 -9.11 -10.25 -13.57
N LYS A 309 -10.28 -10.88 -13.65
CA LYS A 309 -11.53 -10.26 -14.12
C LYS A 309 -12.39 -9.68 -12.99
N HIS A 310 -12.19 -10.14 -11.75
CA HIS A 310 -13.03 -9.78 -10.62
C HIS A 310 -12.53 -8.50 -9.92
N HIS A 311 -13.47 -7.72 -9.38
CA HIS A 311 -13.18 -6.54 -8.57
C HIS A 311 -13.44 -6.80 -7.07
N ILE A 312 -13.13 -5.86 -6.20
CA ILE A 312 -13.26 -6.03 -4.74
C ILE A 312 -14.71 -6.29 -4.31
N GLN A 313 -15.69 -5.73 -5.02
CA GLN A 313 -17.12 -6.01 -4.72
C GLN A 313 -17.47 -7.48 -4.91
N GLN A 314 -16.86 -8.20 -5.87
CA GLN A 314 -17.05 -9.64 -6.02
C GLN A 314 -16.35 -10.41 -4.91
N LEU A 315 -15.16 -9.96 -4.47
CA LEU A 315 -14.51 -10.53 -3.31
C LEU A 315 -15.38 -10.40 -2.06
N TYR A 316 -15.99 -9.23 -1.81
CA TYR A 316 -16.93 -9.03 -0.71
C TYR A 316 -18.09 -10.03 -0.79
N ALA A 317 -18.73 -10.15 -1.94
CA ALA A 317 -19.85 -11.07 -2.16
C ALA A 317 -19.45 -12.54 -2.00
N ALA A 318 -18.20 -12.89 -2.32
CA ALA A 318 -17.66 -14.25 -2.22
C ALA A 318 -17.29 -14.67 -0.78
N GLY A 319 -17.37 -13.76 0.21
CA GLY A 319 -17.01 -14.02 1.61
C GLY A 319 -15.95 -13.08 2.18
N GLY A 320 -15.45 -12.15 1.38
CA GLY A 320 -14.50 -11.12 1.80
C GLY A 320 -13.16 -11.69 2.25
N MET A 321 -12.45 -10.92 3.06
CA MET A 321 -11.18 -11.40 3.64
C MET A 321 -11.39 -12.55 4.61
N ASP A 322 -12.53 -12.64 5.29
CA ASP A 322 -12.83 -13.78 6.16
C ASP A 322 -12.88 -15.11 5.39
N GLY A 323 -13.42 -15.11 4.17
CA GLY A 323 -13.40 -16.28 3.28
C GLY A 323 -11.99 -16.69 2.85
N VAL A 324 -11.14 -15.70 2.53
CA VAL A 324 -9.72 -15.93 2.20
C VAL A 324 -8.99 -16.50 3.43
N LEU A 325 -9.09 -15.83 4.57
CA LEU A 325 -8.41 -16.21 5.81
C LEU A 325 -8.87 -17.59 6.32
N LYS A 326 -10.18 -17.90 6.20
CA LYS A 326 -10.71 -19.23 6.55
C LYS A 326 -10.07 -20.32 5.68
N THR A 327 -9.94 -20.08 4.38
CA THR A 327 -9.29 -21.02 3.46
C THR A 327 -7.82 -21.25 3.83
N LEU A 328 -7.08 -20.18 4.18
CA LEU A 328 -5.68 -20.29 4.62
C LEU A 328 -5.54 -20.96 5.99
N LEU A 329 -6.42 -20.64 6.94
CA LEU A 329 -6.41 -21.22 8.29
C LEU A 329 -6.69 -22.72 8.26
N ASP A 330 -7.69 -23.14 7.49
CA ASP A 330 -8.03 -24.56 7.32
C ASP A 330 -6.90 -25.34 6.65
N GLY A 331 -6.11 -24.68 5.81
CA GLY A 331 -4.89 -25.24 5.22
C GLY A 331 -3.65 -25.19 6.12
N GLY A 332 -3.74 -24.63 7.32
CA GLY A 332 -2.60 -24.51 8.24
C GLY A 332 -1.52 -23.52 7.78
N LEU A 333 -1.89 -22.55 6.92
CA LEU A 333 -0.97 -21.60 6.30
C LEU A 333 -0.83 -20.28 7.08
N ILE A 334 -1.69 -20.05 8.07
CA ILE A 334 -1.69 -18.84 8.93
C ILE A 334 -1.91 -19.20 10.39
N ASN A 335 -1.47 -18.32 11.30
CA ASN A 335 -1.61 -18.51 12.75
C ASN A 335 -2.96 -17.99 13.24
N GLY A 336 -3.80 -18.90 13.75
CA GLY A 336 -5.13 -18.60 14.27
C GLY A 336 -5.16 -17.92 15.65
N ASN A 337 -4.03 -17.84 16.36
CA ASN A 337 -3.97 -17.29 17.74
C ASN A 337 -3.76 -15.76 17.76
N CYS A 338 -3.46 -15.12 16.63
CA CYS A 338 -3.32 -13.68 16.56
C CYS A 338 -4.62 -13.00 16.98
N ILE A 339 -4.53 -12.02 17.88
CA ILE A 339 -5.68 -11.25 18.34
C ILE A 339 -5.94 -10.04 17.42
N ASN A 340 -7.15 -9.49 17.51
CA ASN A 340 -7.56 -8.31 16.79
C ASN A 340 -8.09 -7.22 17.75
N VAL A 341 -8.54 -6.10 17.21
CA VAL A 341 -9.07 -4.95 17.97
C VAL A 341 -10.21 -5.28 18.94
N THR A 342 -10.90 -6.41 18.79
CA THR A 342 -11.93 -6.85 19.76
C THR A 342 -11.35 -7.68 20.91
N GLY A 343 -10.09 -8.07 20.80
CA GLY A 343 -9.41 -9.02 21.70
C GLY A 343 -9.69 -10.48 21.36
N ALA A 344 -10.51 -10.75 20.35
CA ALA A 344 -10.75 -12.12 19.89
C ALA A 344 -9.57 -12.62 19.02
N THR A 345 -9.32 -13.91 19.06
CA THR A 345 -8.36 -14.58 18.18
C THR A 345 -8.89 -14.67 16.75
N LEU A 346 -7.99 -14.86 15.80
CA LEU A 346 -8.37 -15.08 14.40
C LEU A 346 -9.23 -16.36 14.24
N THR A 347 -8.93 -17.42 15.00
CA THR A 347 -9.73 -18.66 15.02
C THR A 347 -11.17 -18.38 15.46
N GLU A 348 -11.36 -17.61 16.56
CA GLU A 348 -12.70 -17.24 17.04
C GLU A 348 -13.44 -16.37 16.02
N ARG A 349 -12.75 -15.40 15.41
CA ARG A 349 -13.30 -14.55 14.36
C ARG A 349 -13.82 -15.36 13.17
N LEU A 350 -13.06 -16.35 12.73
CA LEU A 350 -13.34 -17.14 11.53
C LEU A 350 -14.26 -18.35 11.76
N ALA A 351 -14.74 -18.59 12.98
CA ALA A 351 -15.55 -19.77 13.32
C ALA A 351 -16.79 -19.96 12.43
N ASN A 352 -17.41 -18.85 11.97
CA ASN A 352 -18.58 -18.85 11.09
C ASN A 352 -18.30 -18.31 9.69
N ALA A 353 -17.03 -18.10 9.33
CA ALA A 353 -16.67 -17.61 8.01
C ALA A 353 -16.89 -18.68 6.93
N ASN A 354 -17.40 -18.24 5.77
CA ASN A 354 -17.70 -19.12 4.64
C ASN A 354 -17.24 -18.49 3.33
N VAL A 355 -16.94 -19.33 2.35
CA VAL A 355 -16.73 -18.93 0.96
C VAL A 355 -18.00 -19.23 0.17
N PHE A 356 -18.60 -18.19 -0.40
CA PHE A 356 -19.86 -18.27 -1.15
C PHE A 356 -19.64 -18.42 -2.66
N ASP A 357 -18.46 -18.04 -3.16
CA ASP A 357 -18.12 -18.14 -4.59
C ASP A 357 -16.67 -18.65 -4.76
N ARG A 358 -16.54 -19.88 -5.27
CA ARG A 358 -15.27 -20.55 -5.51
C ARG A 358 -14.60 -20.17 -6.84
N GLU A 359 -15.23 -19.36 -7.69
CA GLU A 359 -14.54 -18.72 -8.81
C GLU A 359 -13.70 -17.53 -8.36
N VAL A 360 -14.14 -16.82 -7.32
CA VAL A 360 -13.44 -15.64 -6.78
C VAL A 360 -12.42 -16.03 -5.72
N ILE A 361 -12.80 -16.91 -4.77
CA ILE A 361 -11.91 -17.45 -3.73
C ILE A 361 -11.77 -18.95 -3.94
N ARG A 362 -10.71 -19.37 -4.61
CA ARG A 362 -10.47 -20.79 -4.92
C ARG A 362 -10.07 -21.58 -3.68
N SER A 363 -10.24 -22.90 -3.74
CA SER A 363 -9.65 -23.82 -2.76
C SER A 363 -8.14 -23.95 -3.01
N LEU A 364 -7.41 -24.44 -1.99
CA LEU A 364 -5.94 -24.59 -2.08
C LEU A 364 -5.51 -25.60 -3.15
N ASP A 365 -6.28 -26.64 -3.36
CA ASP A 365 -6.06 -27.68 -4.40
C ASP A 365 -6.39 -27.21 -5.83
N ASN A 366 -7.11 -26.08 -5.97
CA ASN A 366 -7.47 -25.46 -7.24
C ASN A 366 -6.96 -24.01 -7.35
N ALA A 367 -5.85 -23.70 -6.73
CA ALA A 367 -5.26 -22.36 -6.75
C ALA A 367 -4.84 -21.93 -8.18
N HIS A 368 -4.73 -20.61 -8.39
CA HIS A 368 -4.21 -20.05 -9.65
C HIS A 368 -2.71 -20.32 -9.83
N SER A 369 -1.96 -20.36 -8.71
CA SER A 369 -0.55 -20.70 -8.63
C SER A 369 -0.29 -21.42 -7.32
N ALA A 370 0.65 -22.35 -7.31
CA ALA A 370 1.12 -23.02 -6.08
C ALA A 370 1.96 -22.10 -5.18
N THR A 371 2.44 -20.97 -5.69
CA THR A 371 3.24 -19.98 -4.98
C THR A 371 2.55 -18.63 -4.97
N GLY A 372 3.00 -17.75 -4.09
CA GLY A 372 2.43 -16.42 -3.90
C GLY A 372 2.58 -15.49 -5.10
N GLY A 373 1.76 -14.44 -5.12
CA GLY A 373 1.71 -13.47 -6.21
C GLY A 373 2.88 -12.49 -6.25
N ILE A 374 3.73 -12.44 -5.21
CA ILE A 374 4.90 -11.55 -5.11
C ILE A 374 6.15 -12.41 -4.88
N ALA A 375 7.27 -12.02 -5.49
CA ALA A 375 8.56 -12.66 -5.31
C ALA A 375 9.63 -11.62 -4.94
N ILE A 376 10.56 -12.02 -4.07
CA ILE A 376 11.77 -11.26 -3.75
C ILE A 376 12.91 -11.86 -4.57
N LEU A 377 13.61 -11.02 -5.32
CA LEU A 377 14.80 -11.41 -6.08
C LEU A 377 16.06 -10.90 -5.39
N SER A 378 17.13 -11.65 -5.46
CA SER A 378 18.45 -11.26 -4.93
C SER A 378 19.56 -11.66 -5.89
N GLY A 379 20.73 -11.05 -5.74
CA GLY A 379 21.91 -11.33 -6.57
C GLY A 379 22.86 -10.14 -6.55
N ASN A 380 23.91 -10.20 -7.39
CA ASN A 380 24.92 -9.15 -7.42
C ASN A 380 24.35 -7.79 -7.88
N LEU A 381 23.20 -7.77 -8.58
CA LEU A 381 22.52 -6.54 -8.98
C LEU A 381 21.60 -5.99 -7.89
N ALA A 382 21.06 -6.85 -7.04
CA ALA A 382 20.18 -6.49 -5.94
C ALA A 382 20.61 -7.22 -4.65
N PRO A 383 21.77 -6.88 -4.05
CA PRO A 383 22.25 -7.57 -2.85
C PRO A 383 21.34 -7.43 -1.64
N ASP A 384 20.59 -6.32 -1.53
CA ASP A 384 19.59 -6.09 -0.47
C ASP A 384 18.15 -6.40 -0.92
N GLY A 385 18.00 -7.03 -2.11
CA GLY A 385 16.73 -7.48 -2.64
C GLY A 385 16.09 -6.56 -3.68
N ALA A 386 15.15 -7.14 -4.42
CA ALA A 386 14.24 -6.48 -5.36
C ALA A 386 12.89 -7.18 -5.33
N VAL A 387 11.84 -6.51 -5.78
CA VAL A 387 10.46 -7.01 -5.68
C VAL A 387 9.83 -7.12 -7.06
N VAL A 388 9.20 -8.26 -7.36
CA VAL A 388 8.41 -8.45 -8.57
C VAL A 388 7.01 -8.99 -8.25
N LYS A 389 5.99 -8.46 -8.93
CA LYS A 389 4.64 -9.02 -8.91
C LYS A 389 4.57 -10.22 -9.86
N ALA A 390 5.00 -11.38 -9.36
CA ALA A 390 5.08 -12.63 -10.15
C ALA A 390 3.72 -13.05 -10.74
N ALA A 391 2.61 -12.74 -10.04
CA ALA A 391 1.25 -13.00 -10.54
C ALA A 391 0.90 -12.24 -11.84
N GLY A 392 1.62 -11.17 -12.15
CA GLY A 392 1.45 -10.37 -13.37
C GLY A 392 2.42 -10.71 -14.49
N VAL A 393 3.39 -11.61 -14.27
CA VAL A 393 4.41 -12.00 -15.24
C VAL A 393 3.91 -13.16 -16.07
N LYS A 394 4.09 -13.07 -17.39
CA LYS A 394 3.74 -14.16 -18.30
C LYS A 394 4.77 -15.31 -18.21
N PRO A 395 4.39 -16.58 -18.42
CA PRO A 395 5.29 -17.74 -18.26
C PRO A 395 6.61 -17.61 -19.02
N GLU A 396 6.58 -17.08 -20.25
CA GLU A 396 7.73 -16.89 -21.12
C GLU A 396 8.73 -15.85 -20.61
N MET A 397 8.29 -14.95 -19.71
CA MET A 397 9.11 -13.90 -19.10
C MET A 397 9.54 -14.20 -17.65
N MET A 398 9.21 -15.39 -17.14
CA MET A 398 9.65 -15.80 -15.80
C MET A 398 11.17 -15.98 -15.71
N VAL A 399 11.81 -16.31 -16.83
CA VAL A 399 13.26 -16.34 -16.99
C VAL A 399 13.61 -15.52 -18.23
N HIS A 400 14.44 -14.49 -18.06
CA HIS A 400 14.83 -13.60 -19.14
C HIS A 400 16.30 -13.18 -19.01
N GLU A 401 17.01 -13.11 -20.11
CA GLU A 401 18.38 -12.57 -20.14
C GLU A 401 18.51 -11.67 -21.38
N GLY A 402 19.02 -10.46 -21.19
CA GLY A 402 19.11 -9.50 -22.28
C GLY A 402 20.00 -8.30 -22.00
N PRO A 403 20.31 -7.50 -23.03
CA PRO A 403 21.12 -6.30 -22.93
C PRO A 403 20.36 -5.16 -22.22
N ALA A 404 21.06 -4.44 -21.35
CA ALA A 404 20.56 -3.29 -20.64
C ALA A 404 20.37 -2.08 -21.57
N ARG A 405 19.22 -1.42 -21.46
CA ARG A 405 18.95 -0.10 -22.01
C ARG A 405 18.75 0.86 -20.82
N VAL A 406 19.71 1.77 -20.62
CA VAL A 406 19.89 2.48 -19.35
C VAL A 406 19.36 3.90 -19.40
N PHE A 407 18.45 4.25 -18.50
CA PHE A 407 17.81 5.56 -18.38
C PHE A 407 17.90 6.07 -16.93
N ASN A 408 18.06 7.39 -16.78
CA ASN A 408 18.22 8.03 -15.48
C ASN A 408 16.93 8.72 -14.97
N SER A 409 15.82 8.46 -15.63
CA SER A 409 14.47 8.92 -15.22
C SER A 409 13.38 8.13 -15.94
N GLU A 410 12.15 8.19 -15.40
CA GLU A 410 10.95 7.63 -16.05
C GLU A 410 10.70 8.29 -17.41
N GLU A 411 10.89 9.61 -17.51
CA GLU A 411 10.65 10.40 -18.72
C GLU A 411 11.58 9.97 -19.87
N GLU A 412 12.87 9.76 -19.58
CA GLU A 412 13.83 9.26 -20.58
C GLU A 412 13.43 7.86 -21.08
N ALA A 413 13.10 6.94 -20.18
CA ALA A 413 12.69 5.60 -20.55
C ALA A 413 11.39 5.60 -21.37
N PHE A 414 10.39 6.37 -20.94
CA PHE A 414 9.13 6.50 -21.66
C PHE A 414 9.31 7.06 -23.07
N ALA A 415 10.15 8.09 -23.23
CA ALA A 415 10.47 8.67 -24.54
C ALA A 415 11.18 7.66 -25.45
N ALA A 416 12.10 6.85 -24.91
CA ALA A 416 12.80 5.82 -25.69
C ALA A 416 11.85 4.69 -26.13
N ILE A 417 10.95 4.24 -25.26
CA ILE A 417 9.96 3.18 -25.59
C ILE A 417 9.02 3.68 -26.70
N THR A 418 8.43 4.87 -26.52
CA THR A 418 7.49 5.46 -27.50
C THR A 418 8.17 5.90 -28.78
N GLY A 419 9.48 6.19 -28.74
CA GLY A 419 10.34 6.49 -29.88
C GLY A 419 10.86 5.25 -30.62
N ASN A 420 10.37 4.03 -30.31
CA ASN A 420 10.78 2.76 -30.89
C ASN A 420 12.30 2.46 -30.79
N GLN A 421 12.92 2.88 -29.67
CA GLN A 421 14.35 2.63 -29.41
C GLN A 421 14.57 1.37 -28.59
N ILE A 422 13.52 0.73 -28.08
CA ILE A 422 13.56 -0.53 -27.33
C ILE A 422 13.19 -1.67 -28.27
N HIS A 423 13.95 -2.76 -28.21
CA HIS A 423 13.83 -3.90 -29.08
C HIS A 423 13.55 -5.19 -28.28
N ALA A 424 13.03 -6.20 -28.97
CA ALA A 424 12.83 -7.53 -28.40
C ALA A 424 14.13 -8.06 -27.76
N GLY A 425 14.04 -8.55 -26.53
CA GLY A 425 15.15 -9.03 -25.74
C GLY A 425 15.77 -8.00 -24.78
N ASP A 426 15.48 -6.72 -24.94
CA ASP A 426 16.05 -5.67 -24.09
C ASP A 426 15.57 -5.76 -22.61
N VAL A 427 16.45 -5.36 -21.69
CA VAL A 427 16.12 -5.07 -20.28
C VAL A 427 16.20 -3.57 -20.06
N VAL A 428 15.05 -2.92 -19.89
CA VAL A 428 14.96 -1.48 -19.64
C VAL A 428 15.30 -1.19 -18.17
N VAL A 429 16.37 -0.42 -17.96
CA VAL A 429 16.85 -0.03 -16.62
C VAL A 429 16.49 1.42 -16.35
N ILE A 430 15.67 1.66 -15.33
CA ILE A 430 15.29 3.01 -14.88
C ILE A 430 15.88 3.24 -13.49
N ARG A 431 16.85 4.10 -13.36
CA ARG A 431 17.59 4.36 -12.13
C ARG A 431 17.46 5.79 -11.64
N TYR A 432 17.83 6.03 -10.37
CA TYR A 432 17.65 7.30 -9.65
C TYR A 432 16.19 7.66 -9.43
N GLU A 433 15.33 6.66 -9.32
CA GLU A 433 13.93 6.78 -8.94
C GLU A 433 13.62 6.14 -7.56
N GLY A 434 14.68 5.76 -6.83
CA GLY A 434 14.61 5.19 -5.48
C GLY A 434 14.17 6.20 -4.41
N PRO A 435 14.10 5.74 -3.14
CA PRO A 435 13.64 6.58 -2.02
C PRO A 435 14.36 7.91 -1.90
N LYS A 436 15.68 7.92 -2.10
CA LYS A 436 16.56 9.08 -1.98
C LYS A 436 16.81 9.76 -3.31
N GLY A 437 17.15 9.00 -4.35
CA GLY A 437 17.55 9.50 -5.67
C GLY A 437 16.42 10.16 -6.45
N GLY A 438 15.26 9.51 -6.48
CA GLY A 438 14.00 10.08 -6.93
C GLY A 438 13.10 10.37 -5.72
N PRO A 439 13.32 11.45 -4.96
CA PRO A 439 12.78 11.57 -3.61
C PRO A 439 11.29 11.23 -3.55
N GLY A 440 10.93 10.27 -2.67
CA GLY A 440 9.58 9.74 -2.60
C GLY A 440 9.35 8.50 -3.46
N MET A 441 10.40 7.96 -4.14
CA MET A 441 10.32 6.67 -4.84
C MET A 441 9.06 6.55 -5.67
N ARG A 442 8.92 7.41 -6.69
CA ARG A 442 7.66 7.52 -7.46
C ARG A 442 7.23 6.18 -8.05
N GLU A 443 5.92 6.02 -8.15
CA GLU A 443 5.28 4.85 -8.71
C GLU A 443 5.09 5.06 -10.21
N MET A 444 5.71 4.22 -11.03
CA MET A 444 5.72 4.35 -12.48
C MET A 444 4.71 3.42 -13.13
N LEU A 445 3.92 3.94 -14.05
CA LEU A 445 2.97 3.18 -14.87
C LEU A 445 3.24 3.38 -16.37
N SER A 446 3.66 4.58 -16.77
CA SER A 446 3.86 4.93 -18.17
C SER A 446 4.85 4.03 -18.92
N PRO A 447 6.04 3.69 -18.39
CA PRO A 447 6.97 2.80 -19.09
C PRO A 447 6.41 1.40 -19.32
N THR A 448 5.72 0.84 -18.30
CA THR A 448 5.14 -0.51 -18.41
C THR A 448 3.96 -0.55 -19.36
N ALA A 449 3.10 0.48 -19.34
CA ALA A 449 2.00 0.62 -20.28
C ALA A 449 2.50 0.82 -21.72
N ALA A 450 3.58 1.58 -21.90
CA ALA A 450 4.20 1.79 -23.22
C ALA A 450 4.81 0.51 -23.81
N ILE A 451 5.48 -0.32 -22.98
CA ILE A 451 5.99 -1.66 -23.39
C ILE A 451 4.83 -2.55 -23.86
N ILE A 452 3.72 -2.59 -23.13
CA ILE A 452 2.52 -3.34 -23.53
C ILE A 452 1.94 -2.77 -24.82
N GLY A 453 1.84 -1.45 -24.93
CA GLY A 453 1.34 -0.76 -26.13
C GLY A 453 2.19 -1.00 -27.38
N ALA A 454 3.50 -1.17 -27.23
CA ALA A 454 4.45 -1.53 -28.28
C ALA A 454 4.41 -3.03 -28.64
N GLY A 455 3.71 -3.88 -27.86
CA GLY A 455 3.65 -5.33 -28.06
C GLY A 455 4.92 -6.07 -27.60
N LEU A 456 5.72 -5.46 -26.72
CA LEU A 456 6.99 -5.99 -26.24
C LEU A 456 6.89 -6.64 -24.83
N ASP A 457 5.70 -6.79 -24.29
CA ASP A 457 5.47 -7.27 -22.93
C ASP A 457 5.79 -8.75 -22.69
N THR A 458 6.03 -9.51 -23.76
CA THR A 458 6.52 -10.90 -23.74
C THR A 458 7.99 -11.02 -24.14
N GLU A 459 8.66 -9.93 -24.40
CA GLU A 459 10.03 -9.93 -24.96
C GLU A 459 10.99 -8.99 -24.21
N CYS A 460 10.47 -8.01 -23.45
CA CYS A 460 11.28 -7.06 -22.71
C CYS A 460 10.95 -7.10 -21.22
N ALA A 461 11.98 -6.91 -20.39
CA ALA A 461 11.83 -6.72 -18.95
C ALA A 461 12.18 -5.26 -18.56
N LEU A 462 11.66 -4.84 -17.40
CA LEU A 462 11.98 -3.54 -16.79
C LEU A 462 12.53 -3.75 -15.40
N ILE A 463 13.59 -3.03 -15.03
CA ILE A 463 14.12 -2.99 -13.66
C ILE A 463 14.27 -1.55 -13.19
N THR A 464 14.08 -1.30 -11.89
CA THR A 464 14.21 0.04 -11.30
C THR A 464 14.53 0.00 -9.81
N ASP A 465 15.26 0.98 -9.32
CA ASP A 465 15.37 1.28 -7.90
C ASP A 465 14.15 2.04 -7.34
N GLY A 466 13.26 2.51 -8.23
CA GLY A 466 11.95 3.04 -7.93
C GLY A 466 10.87 1.97 -7.74
N ARG A 467 9.61 2.30 -8.05
CA ARG A 467 8.46 1.39 -7.97
C ARG A 467 7.70 1.35 -9.29
N PHE A 468 7.09 0.21 -9.55
CA PHE A 468 6.04 0.13 -10.56
C PHE A 468 4.66 0.12 -9.90
N SER A 469 3.66 0.65 -10.62
CA SER A 469 2.28 0.70 -10.16
C SER A 469 1.74 -0.71 -9.84
N GLY A 470 0.86 -0.81 -8.85
CA GLY A 470 0.11 -2.03 -8.58
C GLY A 470 -0.73 -2.54 -9.76
N GLY A 471 -1.01 -1.66 -10.74
CA GLY A 471 -1.64 -1.98 -12.03
C GLY A 471 -0.70 -2.54 -13.10
N THR A 472 0.60 -2.63 -12.84
CA THR A 472 1.60 -3.11 -13.80
C THR A 472 1.42 -4.61 -14.09
N ALA A 473 1.54 -4.96 -15.38
CA ALA A 473 1.70 -6.32 -15.89
C ALA A 473 3.05 -6.44 -16.61
N GLY A 474 3.55 -7.69 -16.74
CA GLY A 474 4.84 -8.00 -17.36
C GLY A 474 5.98 -8.16 -16.35
N ALA A 475 7.20 -8.42 -16.87
CA ALA A 475 8.41 -8.61 -16.06
C ALA A 475 8.97 -7.25 -15.60
N ALA A 476 8.32 -6.67 -14.59
CA ALA A 476 8.68 -5.38 -14.01
C ALA A 476 9.18 -5.57 -12.57
N ILE A 477 10.48 -5.43 -12.36
CA ILE A 477 11.18 -5.63 -11.10
C ILE A 477 11.51 -4.26 -10.49
N GLY A 478 10.89 -3.94 -9.36
CA GLY A 478 11.12 -2.70 -8.63
C GLY A 478 11.89 -2.90 -7.33
N HIS A 479 12.07 -1.78 -6.60
CA HIS A 479 12.72 -1.76 -5.28
C HIS A 479 14.14 -2.31 -5.28
N VAL A 480 14.85 -2.28 -6.44
CA VAL A 480 16.24 -2.75 -6.51
C VAL A 480 17.07 -2.01 -5.48
N SER A 481 17.63 -2.78 -4.56
CA SER A 481 18.34 -2.26 -3.40
C SER A 481 19.75 -2.86 -3.28
N PRO A 482 20.75 -2.03 -2.93
CA PRO A 482 20.69 -0.57 -2.69
C PRO A 482 20.40 0.24 -3.96
N GLU A 483 19.74 1.40 -3.80
CA GLU A 483 19.42 2.30 -4.92
C GLU A 483 20.63 2.96 -5.56
N ALA A 484 20.50 3.46 -6.80
CA ALA A 484 21.58 4.12 -7.52
C ALA A 484 22.16 5.34 -6.77
N ALA A 485 21.31 6.12 -6.10
CA ALA A 485 21.76 7.29 -5.33
C ALA A 485 22.58 6.97 -4.10
N GLU A 486 22.52 5.73 -3.60
CA GLU A 486 23.35 5.19 -2.52
C GLU A 486 24.58 4.41 -3.05
N GLY A 487 24.82 4.42 -4.36
CA GLY A 487 25.92 3.68 -4.98
C GLY A 487 25.68 2.17 -5.03
N GLY A 488 24.42 1.75 -5.10
CA GLY A 488 24.05 0.37 -5.38
C GLY A 488 24.49 -0.07 -6.79
N PRO A 489 24.60 -1.39 -7.04
CA PRO A 489 25.09 -1.93 -8.32
C PRO A 489 24.34 -1.40 -9.55
N ILE A 490 23.05 -1.10 -9.42
CA ILE A 490 22.23 -0.51 -10.48
C ILE A 490 22.78 0.82 -11.01
N ALA A 491 23.53 1.58 -10.19
CA ALA A 491 24.19 2.83 -10.60
C ALA A 491 25.27 2.62 -11.65
N PHE A 492 25.88 1.42 -11.70
CA PHE A 492 27.06 1.09 -12.49
C PHE A 492 26.75 0.25 -13.72
N ILE A 493 25.48 -0.01 -14.02
CA ILE A 493 25.07 -0.65 -15.26
C ILE A 493 25.38 0.29 -16.43
N GLU A 494 26.03 -0.24 -17.47
CA GLU A 494 26.28 0.46 -18.72
C GLU A 494 25.39 -0.08 -19.83
N GLU A 495 25.21 0.72 -20.90
CA GLU A 495 24.41 0.35 -22.05
C GLU A 495 24.94 -0.92 -22.69
N GLY A 496 24.08 -1.93 -22.88
CA GLY A 496 24.43 -3.22 -23.46
C GLY A 496 24.95 -4.28 -22.47
N ASP A 497 25.14 -3.97 -21.19
CA ASP A 497 25.46 -4.98 -20.17
C ASP A 497 24.36 -6.04 -20.12
N ILE A 498 24.74 -7.29 -19.96
CA ILE A 498 23.76 -8.39 -19.89
C ILE A 498 23.21 -8.53 -18.47
N ILE A 499 21.88 -8.49 -18.37
CA ILE A 499 21.13 -8.70 -17.12
C ILE A 499 20.37 -10.01 -17.21
N ALA A 500 20.51 -10.86 -16.19
CA ALA A 500 19.80 -12.13 -16.06
C ALA A 500 18.77 -12.05 -14.93
N ILE A 501 17.53 -12.38 -15.29
CA ILE A 501 16.36 -12.43 -14.41
C ILE A 501 15.88 -13.88 -14.36
N ASP A 502 15.79 -14.45 -13.16
CA ASP A 502 15.25 -15.80 -12.95
C ASP A 502 14.31 -15.76 -11.74
N ILE A 503 13.03 -15.48 -12.01
CA ILE A 503 12.01 -15.30 -10.98
C ILE A 503 11.75 -16.62 -10.22
N PRO A 504 11.66 -17.80 -10.86
CA PRO A 504 11.52 -19.07 -10.15
C PRO A 504 12.66 -19.35 -9.15
N ASN A 505 13.89 -19.03 -9.51
CA ASN A 505 15.08 -19.24 -8.66
C ASN A 505 15.45 -18.01 -7.82
N ARG A 506 14.60 -16.95 -7.80
CA ARG A 506 14.79 -15.73 -7.01
C ARG A 506 16.09 -14.99 -7.30
N LYS A 507 16.52 -14.94 -8.58
CA LYS A 507 17.79 -14.35 -9.00
C LYS A 507 17.62 -13.11 -9.87
N LEU A 508 18.47 -12.10 -9.58
CA LEU A 508 18.66 -10.89 -10.38
C LEU A 508 20.15 -10.60 -10.47
N GLU A 509 20.73 -10.81 -11.64
CA GLU A 509 22.17 -10.75 -11.79
C GLU A 509 22.61 -9.88 -12.97
N LEU A 510 23.70 -9.16 -12.78
CA LEU A 510 24.45 -8.43 -13.79
C LEU A 510 25.66 -9.29 -14.22
N ARG A 511 25.77 -9.59 -15.51
CA ARG A 511 26.87 -10.41 -16.10
C ARG A 511 28.14 -9.56 -16.32
N VAL A 512 28.56 -8.84 -15.29
CA VAL A 512 29.79 -8.04 -15.27
C VAL A 512 30.65 -8.52 -14.11
N SER A 513 31.98 -8.60 -14.29
CA SER A 513 32.85 -9.06 -13.23
C SER A 513 32.91 -8.08 -12.05
N GLU A 514 33.24 -8.61 -10.86
CA GLU A 514 33.38 -7.78 -9.67
C GLU A 514 34.49 -6.74 -9.82
N GLU A 515 35.59 -7.10 -10.52
CA GLU A 515 36.70 -6.19 -10.79
C GLU A 515 36.24 -5.01 -11.68
N GLU A 516 35.43 -5.28 -12.72
CA GLU A 516 34.94 -4.23 -13.60
C GLU A 516 33.94 -3.34 -12.86
N LEU A 517 33.04 -3.92 -12.05
CA LEU A 517 32.10 -3.13 -11.21
C LEU A 517 32.85 -2.26 -10.21
N ALA A 518 33.89 -2.77 -9.58
CA ALA A 518 34.73 -2.00 -8.68
C ALA A 518 35.39 -0.82 -9.41
N LYS A 519 35.92 -1.04 -10.61
CA LYS A 519 36.48 0.01 -11.45
C LYS A 519 35.46 1.09 -11.85
N ARG A 520 34.25 0.71 -12.23
CA ARG A 520 33.16 1.65 -12.54
C ARG A 520 32.75 2.46 -11.31
N LYS A 521 32.93 1.92 -10.12
CA LYS A 521 32.66 2.61 -8.85
C LYS A 521 33.73 3.62 -8.48
N GLU A 522 34.97 3.49 -9.02
CA GLU A 522 36.04 4.44 -8.77
C GLU A 522 35.68 5.84 -9.26
N GLY A 523 35.75 6.83 -8.35
CA GLY A 523 35.42 8.23 -8.68
C GLY A 523 33.92 8.54 -8.82
N TRP A 524 33.05 7.54 -8.59
CA TRP A 524 31.60 7.80 -8.61
C TRP A 524 31.22 8.77 -7.50
N THR A 525 30.31 9.66 -7.82
CA THR A 525 29.68 10.59 -6.87
C THR A 525 28.17 10.53 -7.02
N PRO A 526 27.41 10.61 -5.93
CA PRO A 526 25.94 10.59 -6.01
C PRO A 526 25.41 11.70 -6.92
N LYS A 527 24.45 11.35 -7.81
CA LYS A 527 23.72 12.33 -8.59
C LYS A 527 23.04 13.31 -7.63
N LYS A 528 23.17 14.59 -7.89
CA LYS A 528 22.52 15.62 -7.08
C LYS A 528 21.01 15.51 -7.22
N VAL A 529 20.35 15.34 -6.07
CA VAL A 529 18.88 15.29 -6.01
C VAL A 529 18.31 16.68 -6.30
N GLU A 530 17.56 16.80 -7.38
CA GLU A 530 16.89 18.05 -7.73
C GLU A 530 15.56 18.18 -6.97
N THR A 531 15.52 19.11 -6.05
CA THR A 531 14.33 19.46 -5.26
C THR A 531 14.27 20.96 -5.07
N PHE A 532 13.08 21.50 -4.76
CA PHE A 532 12.96 22.90 -4.37
C PHE A 532 13.80 23.18 -3.11
N PRO A 533 14.48 24.34 -3.03
CA PRO A 533 15.18 24.75 -1.81
C PRO A 533 14.24 24.68 -0.59
N ASN A 534 14.73 24.15 0.53
CA ASN A 534 13.98 24.02 1.78
C ASN A 534 12.66 23.19 1.69
N SER A 535 12.49 22.41 0.62
CA SER A 535 11.30 21.57 0.42
C SER A 535 11.25 20.39 1.39
N TYR A 536 10.05 19.84 1.59
CA TYR A 536 9.87 18.59 2.33
C TYR A 536 10.64 17.43 1.69
N LEU A 537 10.59 17.28 0.36
CA LEU A 537 11.31 16.22 -0.36
C LEU A 537 12.83 16.28 -0.16
N LYS A 538 13.41 17.47 0.00
CA LYS A 538 14.85 17.59 0.30
C LYS A 538 15.19 17.02 1.69
N ARG A 539 14.35 17.28 2.69
CA ARG A 539 14.50 16.70 4.04
C ARG A 539 14.25 15.19 4.02
N TYR A 540 13.23 14.77 3.30
CA TYR A 540 12.92 13.36 3.10
C TYR A 540 14.12 12.61 2.47
N ALA A 541 14.64 13.08 1.34
CA ALA A 541 15.80 12.49 0.66
C ALA A 541 17.05 12.35 1.56
N TYR A 542 17.23 13.30 2.50
CA TYR A 542 18.35 13.26 3.45
C TYR A 542 18.16 12.19 4.55
N LEU A 543 16.94 11.97 4.98
CA LEU A 543 16.60 11.14 6.15
C LEU A 543 16.10 9.74 5.79
N VAL A 544 15.63 9.52 4.55
CA VAL A 544 15.01 8.25 4.17
C VAL A 544 16.03 7.11 4.12
N THR A 545 15.56 5.92 4.55
CA THR A 545 16.31 4.66 4.46
C THR A 545 16.03 3.94 3.13
N SER A 546 16.71 2.81 2.91
CA SER A 546 16.54 1.97 1.72
C SER A 546 15.11 1.40 1.58
N ALA A 547 14.73 1.06 0.36
CA ALA A 547 13.50 0.32 0.08
C ALA A 547 13.47 -1.05 0.78
N SER A 548 14.61 -1.73 0.90
CA SER A 548 14.74 -3.01 1.62
C SER A 548 14.39 -2.93 3.10
N THR A 549 14.35 -1.73 3.69
CA THR A 549 13.97 -1.46 5.08
C THR A 549 12.65 -0.65 5.19
N GLY A 550 11.86 -0.61 4.09
CA GLY A 550 10.55 0.03 4.06
C GLY A 550 10.56 1.53 3.71
N ALA A 551 11.71 2.10 3.30
CA ALA A 551 11.86 3.52 2.95
C ALA A 551 11.29 4.45 4.03
N THR A 552 11.68 4.24 5.28
CA THR A 552 11.26 5.03 6.46
C THR A 552 12.27 6.12 6.78
N MET A 553 11.89 7.08 7.59
CA MET A 553 12.85 8.05 8.14
C MET A 553 13.82 7.37 9.10
N ARG A 554 15.08 7.84 9.10
CA ARG A 554 16.10 7.47 10.10
C ARG A 554 15.71 8.02 11.47
N ASP A 555 16.07 7.30 12.50
CA ASP A 555 15.90 7.64 13.92
C ASP A 555 17.22 7.52 14.72
N ASP A 556 18.31 7.20 14.02
CA ASP A 556 19.68 7.05 14.54
C ASP A 556 20.51 8.32 14.27
N PHE A 557 20.27 9.38 15.04
CA PHE A 557 21.02 10.64 14.92
C PHE A 557 22.17 10.72 15.92
#